data_58ea8c7aa5d825c9b156de9421e60151
#
_entry.id   58ea8c7aa5d825c9b156de9421e60151
#
_cell.length_a   1.000
_cell.length_b   1.000
_cell.length_c   1.000
_cell.angle_alpha   90.00
_cell.angle_beta   90.00
_cell.angle_gamma   90.00
#
_symmetry.space_group_name_H-M   'P 1'
#
loop_
_entity.id
_entity.type
_entity.pdbx_description
1 polymer ?
#
loop_
_entity_poly.entity_id
_entity_poly.type
_entity_poly.pdbx_seq_one_letter_code
_entity_poly.pdbx_strand_id
1 'polypeptide(L)'
;MLASYGHYAWKDYAAVTRHGFGKGDAEWIATLLDADTIRAVLREAVEHAGIADAGTALAGQVTVRRGTNARGEQVTYLLNYSADEVTINSPVSGDVVVAPVVVGTDGTVDESATAAIALKEGSKVEVGDKLTIGRWNVVVIAG
;
A
#
# COMPACT_ATOMS: atom_id res chain seq x y z
N MET A 1 -10.19 -26.06 -2.96
CA MET A 1 -8.90 -25.95 -3.68
C MET A 1 -8.87 -24.60 -4.37
N LEU A 2 -7.83 -23.80 -4.15
CA LEU A 2 -7.66 -22.47 -4.75
C LEU A 2 -6.74 -22.54 -5.99
N ALA A 3 -5.72 -23.37 -5.96
CA ALA A 3 -4.83 -23.60 -7.09
C ALA A 3 -4.33 -25.04 -7.16
N SER A 4 -3.97 -25.50 -8.36
CA SER A 4 -3.34 -26.80 -8.62
C SER A 4 -2.00 -26.60 -9.33
N TYR A 5 -1.17 -27.64 -9.35
CA TYR A 5 0.08 -27.62 -10.09
C TYR A 5 -0.16 -27.62 -11.60
N GLY A 6 0.58 -26.78 -12.34
CA GLY A 6 0.53 -26.76 -13.80
C GLY A 6 1.34 -27.87 -14.49
N HIS A 7 2.10 -28.67 -13.74
CA HIS A 7 2.96 -29.71 -14.28
C HIS A 7 2.15 -30.97 -14.60
N TYR A 8 2.41 -31.60 -15.73
CA TYR A 8 1.64 -32.78 -16.24
C TYR A 8 1.52 -33.93 -15.22
N ALA A 9 2.55 -34.17 -14.42
CA ALA A 9 2.58 -35.25 -13.43
C ALA A 9 1.90 -34.86 -12.09
N TRP A 10 1.68 -33.55 -11.82
CA TRP A 10 1.19 -33.05 -10.55
C TRP A 10 -0.14 -32.29 -10.68
N LYS A 11 -0.70 -32.18 -11.89
CA LYS A 11 -1.89 -31.36 -12.18
C LYS A 11 -3.13 -31.72 -11.34
N ASP A 12 -3.18 -32.95 -10.85
CA ASP A 12 -4.30 -33.46 -10.05
C ASP A 12 -4.13 -33.18 -8.54
N TYR A 13 -2.99 -32.58 -8.15
CA TYR A 13 -2.72 -32.22 -6.76
C TYR A 13 -2.95 -30.73 -6.53
N ALA A 14 -3.45 -30.42 -5.33
CA ALA A 14 -3.64 -29.04 -4.89
C ALA A 14 -2.31 -28.40 -4.51
N ALA A 15 -2.03 -27.21 -5.06
CA ALA A 15 -0.90 -26.37 -4.68
C ALA A 15 -1.29 -25.37 -3.58
N VAL A 16 -2.55 -24.90 -3.59
CA VAL A 16 -3.09 -24.01 -2.56
C VAL A 16 -4.50 -24.50 -2.20
N THR A 17 -4.77 -24.65 -0.93
CA THR A 17 -6.09 -25.05 -0.43
C THR A 17 -6.57 -24.12 0.67
N ARG A 18 -7.88 -23.96 0.77
CA ARG A 18 -8.58 -23.33 1.90
C ARG A 18 -9.56 -24.32 2.49
N HIS A 19 -9.67 -24.34 3.79
CA HIS A 19 -10.65 -25.13 4.53
C HIS A 19 -11.21 -24.32 5.70
N GLY A 20 -12.54 -24.31 5.81
CA GLY A 20 -13.22 -23.68 6.94
C GLY A 20 -12.86 -24.36 8.26
N PHE A 21 -12.43 -23.58 9.26
CA PHE A 21 -12.09 -24.09 10.59
C PHE A 21 -12.66 -23.15 11.68
N GLY A 22 -13.62 -23.65 12.42
CA GLY A 22 -14.31 -22.85 13.44
C GLY A 22 -15.08 -21.68 12.82
N LYS A 23 -14.72 -20.43 13.18
CA LYS A 23 -15.31 -19.21 12.63
C LYS A 23 -14.45 -18.55 11.55
N GLY A 24 -13.39 -19.19 11.11
CA GLY A 24 -12.47 -18.68 10.10
C GLY A 24 -12.04 -19.75 9.13
N ASP A 25 -11.02 -19.47 8.38
CA ASP A 25 -10.46 -20.36 7.37
C ASP A 25 -8.97 -20.63 7.63
N ALA A 26 -8.53 -21.83 7.29
CA ALA A 26 -7.13 -22.22 7.25
C ALA A 26 -6.71 -22.37 5.78
N GLU A 27 -5.62 -21.73 5.40
CA GLU A 27 -5.03 -21.90 4.08
C GLU A 27 -3.69 -22.64 4.18
N TRP A 28 -3.48 -23.52 3.21
CA TRP A 28 -2.25 -24.28 3.08
C TRP A 28 -1.64 -24.02 1.70
N ILE A 29 -0.39 -23.56 1.68
CA ILE A 29 0.42 -23.38 0.48
C ILE A 29 1.45 -24.52 0.45
N ALA A 30 1.29 -25.46 -0.48
CA ALA A 30 2.07 -26.68 -0.57
C ALA A 30 3.31 -26.55 -1.48
N THR A 31 3.66 -25.34 -1.91
CA THR A 31 4.78 -25.09 -2.84
C THR A 31 5.44 -23.74 -2.55
N LEU A 32 6.64 -23.55 -3.11
CA LEU A 32 7.26 -22.23 -3.14
C LEU A 32 6.63 -21.42 -4.27
N LEU A 33 6.06 -20.29 -3.92
CA LEU A 33 5.45 -19.35 -4.86
C LEU A 33 6.46 -18.23 -5.19
N ASP A 34 6.39 -17.71 -6.41
CA ASP A 34 7.04 -16.44 -6.74
C ASP A 34 6.38 -15.27 -6.01
N ALA A 35 7.08 -14.11 -6.00
CA ALA A 35 6.66 -12.96 -5.21
C ALA A 35 5.30 -12.39 -5.64
N ASP A 36 4.93 -12.49 -6.90
CA ASP A 36 3.67 -11.95 -7.40
C ASP A 36 2.51 -12.89 -7.05
N THR A 37 2.72 -14.19 -7.19
CA THR A 37 1.73 -15.20 -6.81
C THR A 37 1.47 -15.19 -5.31
N ILE A 38 2.51 -15.08 -4.45
CA ILE A 38 2.29 -15.02 -3.00
C ILE A 38 1.55 -13.73 -2.60
N ARG A 39 1.84 -12.58 -3.27
CA ARG A 39 1.07 -11.35 -3.06
C ARG A 39 -0.40 -11.52 -3.42
N ALA A 40 -0.69 -12.20 -4.53
CA ALA A 40 -2.07 -12.45 -4.96
C ALA A 40 -2.82 -13.34 -3.95
N VAL A 41 -2.20 -14.41 -3.46
CA VAL A 41 -2.78 -15.30 -2.44
C VAL A 41 -3.03 -14.54 -1.13
N LEU A 42 -2.05 -13.76 -0.66
CA LEU A 42 -2.20 -12.99 0.58
C LEU A 42 -3.26 -11.90 0.45
N ARG A 43 -3.34 -11.22 -0.70
CA ARG A 43 -4.39 -10.22 -0.96
C ARG A 43 -5.77 -10.86 -0.91
N GLU A 44 -5.94 -11.98 -1.58
CA GLU A 44 -7.20 -12.72 -1.59
C GLU A 44 -7.61 -13.18 -0.17
N ALA A 45 -6.64 -13.67 0.63
CA ALA A 45 -6.89 -14.05 2.02
C ALA A 45 -7.35 -12.87 2.89
N VAL A 46 -6.72 -11.70 2.73
CA VAL A 46 -7.08 -10.46 3.43
C VAL A 46 -8.46 -9.95 3.02
N GLU A 47 -8.77 -9.99 1.72
CA GLU A 47 -10.09 -9.62 1.19
C GLU A 47 -11.17 -10.60 1.67
N HIS A 48 -10.90 -11.91 1.64
CA HIS A 48 -11.81 -12.93 2.14
C HIS A 48 -12.09 -12.79 3.64
N ALA A 49 -11.08 -12.41 4.42
CA ALA A 49 -11.23 -12.15 5.84
C ALA A 49 -11.96 -10.83 6.16
N GLY A 50 -12.25 -10.01 5.17
CA GLY A 50 -12.92 -8.71 5.33
C GLY A 50 -12.09 -7.66 6.08
N ILE A 51 -10.75 -7.80 6.08
CA ILE A 51 -9.82 -6.89 6.75
C ILE A 51 -9.01 -6.04 5.76
N ALA A 52 -9.36 -6.11 4.47
CA ALA A 52 -8.73 -5.28 3.45
C ALA A 52 -8.94 -3.79 3.75
N ASP A 53 -7.88 -3.02 3.61
CA ASP A 53 -7.88 -1.58 3.84
C ASP A 53 -7.10 -0.83 2.74
N ALA A 54 -6.87 0.47 2.95
CA ALA A 54 -6.08 1.28 2.03
C ALA A 54 -4.64 0.76 1.86
N GLY A 55 -4.04 0.14 2.90
CA GLY A 55 -2.73 -0.48 2.80
C GLY A 55 -2.75 -1.66 1.82
N THR A 56 -3.81 -2.46 1.84
CA THR A 56 -4.03 -3.56 0.89
C THR A 56 -4.24 -3.03 -0.53
N ALA A 57 -5.08 -1.98 -0.69
CA ALA A 57 -5.40 -1.40 -2.00
C ALA A 57 -4.18 -0.75 -2.67
N LEU A 58 -3.29 -0.14 -1.89
CA LEU A 58 -2.10 0.57 -2.37
C LEU A 58 -0.81 -0.28 -2.28
N ALA A 59 -0.93 -1.57 -1.92
CA ALA A 59 0.22 -2.46 -1.80
C ALA A 59 1.00 -2.57 -3.12
N GLY A 60 2.32 -2.38 -3.03
CA GLY A 60 3.22 -2.36 -4.19
C GLY A 60 3.35 -0.98 -4.87
N GLN A 61 2.53 0.01 -4.48
CA GLN A 61 2.67 1.40 -4.92
C GLN A 61 3.32 2.23 -3.81
N VAL A 62 2.66 2.31 -2.65
CA VAL A 62 3.18 3.01 -1.47
C VAL A 62 2.96 2.16 -0.21
N THR A 63 3.73 2.45 0.82
CA THR A 63 3.48 1.88 2.15
C THR A 63 2.56 2.83 2.92
N VAL A 64 1.42 2.31 3.37
CA VAL A 64 0.47 3.05 4.21
C VAL A 64 0.73 2.70 5.67
N ARG A 65 0.83 3.73 6.52
CA ARG A 65 0.85 3.59 7.98
C ARG A 65 -0.18 4.52 8.58
N ARG A 66 -0.78 4.10 9.69
CA ARG A 66 -1.79 4.88 10.39
C ARG A 66 -1.46 4.97 11.87
N GLY A 67 -1.85 6.08 12.47
CA GLY A 67 -1.71 6.33 13.87
C GLY A 67 -2.70 7.38 14.35
N THR A 68 -2.61 7.71 15.63
CA THR A 68 -3.40 8.79 16.22
C THR A 68 -2.43 9.77 16.86
N ASN A 69 -2.58 11.06 16.57
CA ASN A 69 -1.75 12.10 17.17
C ASN A 69 -2.20 12.46 18.60
N ALA A 70 -1.47 13.35 19.25
CA ALA A 70 -1.78 13.78 20.62
C ALA A 70 -3.13 14.52 20.76
N ARG A 71 -3.71 14.98 19.64
CA ARG A 71 -5.02 15.63 19.59
C ARG A 71 -6.16 14.65 19.36
N GLY A 72 -5.86 13.36 19.17
CA GLY A 72 -6.84 12.31 18.89
C GLY A 72 -7.23 12.21 17.41
N GLU A 73 -6.60 12.99 16.52
CA GLU A 73 -6.85 12.94 15.08
C GLU A 73 -6.16 11.71 14.47
N GLN A 74 -6.82 11.10 13.49
CA GLN A 74 -6.20 10.02 12.71
C GLN A 74 -5.12 10.60 11.80
N VAL A 75 -3.97 9.95 11.75
CA VAL A 75 -2.85 10.37 10.91
C VAL A 75 -2.48 9.23 9.97
N THR A 76 -2.47 9.52 8.68
CA THR A 76 -2.11 8.57 7.62
C THR A 76 -0.79 8.99 6.97
N TYR A 77 0.18 8.09 6.99
CA TYR A 77 1.47 8.23 6.31
C TYR A 77 1.43 7.46 4.99
N LEU A 78 1.75 8.12 3.91
CA LEU A 78 1.88 7.55 2.57
C LEU A 78 3.36 7.65 2.18
N LEU A 79 4.07 6.52 2.23
CA LEU A 79 5.52 6.44 2.09
C LEU A 79 5.87 5.80 0.74
N ASN A 80 6.58 6.53 -0.09
CA ASN A 80 7.18 6.01 -1.31
C ASN A 80 8.63 5.59 -1.06
N TYR A 81 8.89 4.29 -0.98
CA TYR A 81 10.22 3.71 -0.81
C TYR A 81 10.86 3.28 -2.14
N SER A 82 10.44 3.87 -3.27
CA SER A 82 11.02 3.58 -4.57
C SER A 82 11.90 4.70 -5.09
N ALA A 83 12.72 4.39 -6.09
CA ALA A 83 13.52 5.37 -6.81
C ALA A 83 12.70 6.19 -7.83
N ASP A 84 11.46 5.81 -8.06
CA ASP A 84 10.56 6.43 -9.02
C ASP A 84 9.46 7.21 -8.29
N GLU A 85 8.94 8.24 -8.96
CA GLU A 85 7.75 8.95 -8.53
C GLU A 85 6.53 8.06 -8.68
N VAL A 86 5.59 8.16 -7.74
CA VAL A 86 4.33 7.42 -7.77
C VAL A 86 3.15 8.37 -7.66
N THR A 87 2.12 8.15 -8.48
CA THR A 87 0.84 8.86 -8.36
C THR A 87 -0.24 7.88 -7.91
N ILE A 88 -0.90 8.20 -6.82
CA ILE A 88 -1.99 7.41 -6.24
C ILE A 88 -3.25 8.27 -6.09
N ASN A 89 -4.39 7.63 -5.89
CA ASN A 89 -5.56 8.31 -5.37
C ASN A 89 -5.52 8.30 -3.85
N SER A 90 -5.80 9.46 -3.22
CA SER A 90 -5.81 9.54 -1.76
C SER A 90 -6.80 8.56 -1.15
N PRO A 91 -6.36 7.74 -0.20
CA PRO A 91 -7.26 6.83 0.51
C PRO A 91 -8.03 7.48 1.66
N VAL A 92 -7.71 8.74 2.00
CA VAL A 92 -8.28 9.47 3.15
C VAL A 92 -8.50 10.93 2.78
N SER A 93 -9.43 11.57 3.49
CA SER A 93 -9.58 13.03 3.52
C SER A 93 -8.88 13.60 4.74
N GLY A 94 -8.43 14.86 4.65
CA GLY A 94 -7.82 15.57 5.76
C GLY A 94 -6.90 16.70 5.33
N ASP A 95 -6.17 17.26 6.30
CA ASP A 95 -5.18 18.29 6.07
C ASP A 95 -3.78 17.69 5.91
N VAL A 96 -3.04 18.15 4.92
CA VAL A 96 -1.63 17.74 4.71
C VAL A 96 -0.77 18.35 5.80
N VAL A 97 -0.20 17.53 6.66
CA VAL A 97 0.70 17.98 7.77
C VAL A 97 2.18 17.81 7.43
N VAL A 98 2.48 16.95 6.44
CA VAL A 98 3.82 16.88 5.81
C VAL A 98 3.61 16.77 4.31
N ALA A 99 4.08 17.76 3.58
CA ALA A 99 4.05 17.79 2.13
C ALA A 99 5.29 17.11 1.53
N PRO A 100 5.20 16.56 0.30
CA PRO A 100 6.35 15.98 -0.36
C PRO A 100 7.41 17.04 -0.70
N VAL A 101 8.67 16.62 -0.75
CA VAL A 101 9.80 17.45 -1.17
C VAL A 101 10.46 16.83 -2.43
N VAL A 102 11.17 17.64 -3.20
CA VAL A 102 12.01 17.13 -4.28
C VAL A 102 13.41 16.88 -3.75
N VAL A 103 13.90 15.67 -3.90
CA VAL A 103 15.25 15.28 -3.48
C VAL A 103 16.13 15.12 -4.72
N GLY A 104 17.22 15.88 -4.75
CA GLY A 104 18.24 15.81 -5.78
C GLY A 104 18.97 14.46 -5.82
N THR A 105 19.80 14.26 -6.83
CA THR A 105 20.59 13.02 -6.99
C THR A 105 21.68 12.89 -5.92
N ASP A 106 22.08 13.99 -5.32
CA ASP A 106 23.04 14.09 -4.22
C ASP A 106 22.41 13.86 -2.83
N GLY A 107 21.07 13.64 -2.78
CA GLY A 107 20.32 13.45 -1.55
C GLY A 107 19.91 14.75 -0.83
N THR A 108 20.22 15.92 -1.37
CA THR A 108 19.78 17.21 -0.82
C THR A 108 18.39 17.57 -1.32
N VAL A 109 17.66 18.40 -0.53
CA VAL A 109 16.35 18.92 -0.95
C VAL A 109 16.54 20.03 -1.98
N ASP A 110 15.92 19.89 -3.14
CA ASP A 110 15.80 20.96 -4.12
C ASP A 110 14.62 21.86 -3.74
N GLU A 111 14.95 22.99 -3.10
CA GLU A 111 13.94 23.93 -2.62
C GLU A 111 13.13 24.57 -3.75
N SER A 112 13.77 24.83 -4.90
CA SER A 112 13.12 25.45 -6.05
C SER A 112 12.09 24.49 -6.68
N ALA A 113 12.49 23.24 -6.91
CA ALA A 113 11.59 22.22 -7.42
C ALA A 113 10.51 21.86 -6.40
N THR A 114 10.83 21.80 -5.11
CA THR A 114 9.87 21.60 -4.01
C THR A 114 8.83 22.73 -3.97
N ALA A 115 9.25 23.98 -4.16
CA ALA A 115 8.33 25.12 -4.22
C ALA A 115 7.32 25.03 -5.38
N ALA A 116 7.65 24.31 -6.45
CA ALA A 116 6.76 24.10 -7.60
C ALA A 116 5.72 22.98 -7.39
N ILE A 117 5.85 22.12 -6.36
CA ILE A 117 4.85 21.09 -6.06
C ILE A 117 3.53 21.75 -5.66
N ALA A 118 2.42 21.29 -6.23
CA ALA A 118 1.09 21.83 -5.92
C ALA A 118 0.63 21.49 -4.50
N LEU A 119 0.95 20.30 -4.00
CA LEU A 119 0.57 19.85 -2.66
C LEU A 119 1.49 20.50 -1.61
N LYS A 120 0.91 21.26 -0.71
CA LYS A 120 1.60 21.98 0.37
C LYS A 120 1.09 21.55 1.74
N GLU A 121 1.86 21.82 2.78
CA GLU A 121 1.37 21.72 4.15
C GLU A 121 0.16 22.66 4.32
N GLY A 122 -0.88 22.18 5.01
CA GLY A 122 -2.17 22.85 5.15
C GLY A 122 -3.11 22.73 3.95
N SER A 123 -2.70 22.08 2.85
CA SER A 123 -3.62 21.75 1.76
C SER A 123 -4.67 20.75 2.25
N LYS A 124 -5.93 20.93 1.83
CA LYS A 124 -6.99 19.93 2.03
C LYS A 124 -6.95 18.89 0.92
N VAL A 125 -7.15 17.65 1.31
CA VAL A 125 -7.21 16.49 0.41
C VAL A 125 -8.50 15.73 0.70
N GLU A 126 -9.17 15.29 -0.38
CA GLU A 126 -10.33 14.43 -0.31
C GLU A 126 -10.01 13.02 -0.78
N VAL A 127 -10.81 12.04 -0.34
CA VAL A 127 -10.70 10.66 -0.85
C VAL A 127 -10.83 10.66 -2.37
N GLY A 128 -9.85 10.06 -3.06
CA GLY A 128 -9.82 9.97 -4.52
C GLY A 128 -9.00 11.06 -5.22
N ASP A 129 -8.58 12.11 -4.51
CA ASP A 129 -7.68 13.13 -5.06
C ASP A 129 -6.35 12.51 -5.49
N LYS A 130 -5.82 12.96 -6.63
CA LYS A 130 -4.52 12.51 -7.11
C LYS A 130 -3.39 13.12 -6.30
N LEU A 131 -2.59 12.27 -5.70
CA LEU A 131 -1.40 12.63 -4.95
C LEU A 131 -0.16 12.08 -5.66
N THR A 132 0.75 12.96 -6.01
CA THR A 132 2.06 12.59 -6.56
C THR A 132 3.10 12.66 -5.46
N ILE A 133 3.75 11.53 -5.21
CA ILE A 133 4.77 11.37 -4.17
C ILE A 133 6.10 11.04 -4.85
N GLY A 134 7.04 11.95 -4.76
CA GLY A 134 8.38 11.79 -5.34
C GLY A 134 9.12 10.56 -4.79
N ARG A 135 10.23 10.22 -5.39
CA ARG A 135 11.12 9.14 -4.93
C ARG A 135 11.55 9.36 -3.47
N TRP A 136 11.61 8.29 -2.69
CA TRP A 136 12.07 8.30 -1.29
C TRP A 136 11.39 9.37 -0.42
N ASN A 137 10.09 9.53 -0.59
CA ASN A 137 9.34 10.65 -0.03
C ASN A 137 8.11 10.18 0.77
N VAL A 138 7.53 11.13 1.50
CA VAL A 138 6.36 10.88 2.34
C VAL A 138 5.36 12.03 2.21
N VAL A 139 4.08 11.67 2.27
CA VAL A 139 2.97 12.60 2.52
C VAL A 139 2.28 12.16 3.80
N VAL A 140 1.97 13.10 4.68
CA VAL A 140 1.25 12.83 5.93
C VAL A 140 -0.03 13.66 5.94
N ILE A 141 -1.16 12.98 6.15
CA ILE A 141 -2.51 13.58 6.17
C ILE A 141 -3.12 13.31 7.55
N ALA A 142 -3.66 14.36 8.17
CA ALA A 142 -4.40 14.29 9.43
C ALA A 142 -5.88 14.66 9.20
N GLY A 143 -6.79 13.83 9.76
CA GLY A 143 -8.24 14.03 9.63
C GLY A 143 -9.06 13.17 10.57
#